data_7fc7fe4a5e9aa2444c4f38c1e170569a
#
_entry.id   7fc7fe4a5e9aa2444c4f38c1e170569a
#
_cell.length_a   1.000
_cell.length_b   1.000
_cell.length_c   1.000
_cell.angle_alpha   90.00
_cell.angle_beta   90.00
_cell.angle_gamma   90.00
#
_symmetry.space_group_name_H-M   'P 1'
#
loop_
_entity.id
_entity.type
_entity.pdbx_description
1 polymer ?
#
loop_
_entity_poly.entity_id
_entity_poly.type
_entity_poly.pdbx_seq_one_letter_code
_entity_poly.pdbx_strand_id
1 'polypeptide(L)'
;MRGHTGDYGIDGSFHIVSARAQLVGVAGVSAALLLWSVTRWARGRRLTAALAAAGGGGVAGSAALYGYATRVGKFVVWDRVLDDLRLRGDETLLDLGCGRGAVLLAAAKRLPRGRAIGVDLWRADQTGNSPSATLANAALENVADRVEVRTADMTALPFADASFDVVVSSLAIHNIRTPGGRRQALSEAVRVLRPGGRLAIADLWGTREHADRLRALGWRNVRHRNLGWRMWYGGPWVSTRLVTATKPGVSAAG
;
A
#
# COMPACT_ATOMS: atom_id res chain seq x y z
N MET A 1 4.84 16.07 10.19
CA MET A 1 5.16 15.06 9.16
C MET A 1 6.64 14.73 9.32
N ARG A 2 6.97 13.47 9.60
CA ARG A 2 8.37 13.01 9.61
C ARG A 2 8.81 13.00 8.14
N GLY A 3 9.86 13.76 7.78
CA GLY A 3 10.34 13.85 6.40
C GLY A 3 10.78 12.48 5.88
N HIS A 4 10.44 12.17 4.64
CA HIS A 4 10.94 10.99 3.93
C HIS A 4 12.00 11.47 2.94
N THR A 5 13.22 10.93 3.05
CA THR A 5 14.39 11.29 2.24
C THR A 5 14.68 10.25 1.16
N GLY A 6 14.10 9.05 1.28
CA GLY A 6 14.27 7.94 0.33
C GLY A 6 13.51 8.13 -0.98
N ASP A 7 13.95 7.40 -2.01
CA ASP A 7 13.23 7.27 -3.29
C ASP A 7 12.35 6.01 -3.26
N TYR A 8 11.05 6.20 -3.15
CA TYR A 8 10.07 5.11 -3.01
C TYR A 8 9.36 4.74 -4.32
N GLY A 9 9.79 5.30 -5.45
CA GLY A 9 9.22 4.99 -6.76
C GLY A 9 7.74 5.36 -6.90
N ILE A 10 7.09 4.74 -7.88
CA ILE A 10 5.66 4.89 -8.17
C ILE A 10 5.01 3.50 -8.02
N ASP A 11 3.92 3.41 -7.26
CA ASP A 11 3.15 2.19 -7.10
C ASP A 11 2.40 1.86 -8.41
N GLY A 12 2.25 0.57 -8.75
CA GLY A 12 1.56 0.15 -9.97
C GLY A 12 2.38 0.42 -11.23
N SER A 13 3.51 -0.24 -11.40
CA SER A 13 4.28 -0.19 -12.65
C SER A 13 3.56 -0.97 -13.75
N PHE A 14 3.10 -0.25 -14.77
CA PHE A 14 2.60 -0.87 -16.00
C PHE A 14 3.78 -1.18 -16.91
N HIS A 15 4.24 -2.44 -16.94
CA HIS A 15 5.45 -2.90 -17.63
C HIS A 15 5.55 -2.60 -19.12
N ILE A 16 4.44 -2.26 -19.77
CA ILE A 16 4.37 -2.08 -21.23
C ILE A 16 4.86 -0.69 -21.63
N VAL A 17 4.73 0.31 -20.76
CA VAL A 17 5.05 1.71 -21.08
C VAL A 17 5.75 2.36 -19.90
N SER A 18 6.85 3.08 -20.14
CA SER A 18 7.55 3.80 -19.08
C SER A 18 6.65 4.82 -18.38
N ALA A 19 6.86 5.06 -17.07
CA ALA A 19 6.08 6.02 -16.30
C ALA A 19 6.07 7.43 -16.93
N ARG A 20 7.18 7.84 -17.58
CA ARG A 20 7.26 9.10 -18.33
C ARG A 20 6.32 9.09 -19.54
N ALA A 21 6.32 8.01 -20.33
CA ALA A 21 5.44 7.91 -21.51
C ALA A 21 3.97 7.85 -21.10
N GLN A 22 3.62 7.21 -19.98
CA GLN A 22 2.27 7.25 -19.44
C GLN A 22 1.85 8.67 -19.05
N LEU A 23 2.71 9.42 -18.33
CA LEU A 23 2.44 10.81 -17.96
C LEU A 23 2.26 11.69 -19.20
N VAL A 24 3.12 11.54 -20.23
CA VAL A 24 3.01 12.27 -21.49
C VAL A 24 1.71 11.91 -22.20
N GLY A 25 1.34 10.63 -22.25
CA GLY A 25 0.08 10.16 -22.86
C GLY A 25 -1.14 10.75 -22.16
N VAL A 26 -1.20 10.70 -20.83
CA VAL A 26 -2.29 11.29 -20.04
C VAL A 26 -2.37 12.80 -20.22
N ALA A 27 -1.24 13.50 -20.17
CA ALA A 27 -1.18 14.95 -20.41
C ALA A 27 -1.64 15.30 -21.84
N GLY A 28 -1.20 14.51 -22.83
CA GLY A 28 -1.60 14.68 -24.24
C GLY A 28 -3.10 14.50 -24.45
N VAL A 29 -3.70 13.44 -23.89
CA VAL A 29 -5.15 13.20 -23.95
C VAL A 29 -5.92 14.32 -23.27
N SER A 30 -5.52 14.74 -22.06
CA SER A 30 -6.14 15.85 -21.35
C SER A 30 -6.07 17.15 -22.17
N ALA A 31 -4.89 17.50 -22.68
CA ALA A 31 -4.70 18.71 -23.48
C ALA A 31 -5.54 18.65 -24.77
N ALA A 32 -5.57 17.53 -25.48
CA ALA A 32 -6.37 17.37 -26.69
C ALA A 32 -7.87 17.57 -26.43
N LEU A 33 -8.41 16.99 -25.34
CA LEU A 33 -9.81 17.15 -24.94
C LEU A 33 -10.13 18.60 -24.58
N LEU A 34 -9.23 19.27 -23.86
CA LEU A 34 -9.41 20.68 -23.48
C LEU A 34 -9.35 21.61 -24.69
N LEU A 35 -8.40 21.41 -25.61
CA LEU A 35 -8.31 22.17 -26.86
C LEU A 35 -9.55 21.93 -27.74
N TRP A 36 -9.99 20.68 -27.85
CA TRP A 36 -11.21 20.35 -28.56
C TRP A 36 -12.44 21.03 -27.93
N SER A 37 -12.52 21.11 -26.61
CA SER A 37 -13.54 21.86 -25.90
C SER A 37 -13.59 23.31 -26.34
N VAL A 38 -12.46 24.01 -26.39
CA VAL A 38 -12.37 25.40 -26.85
C VAL A 38 -12.87 25.55 -28.29
N THR A 39 -12.47 24.66 -29.20
CA THR A 39 -12.92 24.72 -30.60
C THR A 39 -14.42 24.46 -30.76
N ARG A 40 -15.00 23.62 -29.92
CA ARG A 40 -16.45 23.35 -29.90
C ARG A 40 -17.22 24.54 -29.34
N TRP A 41 -16.70 25.16 -28.29
CA TRP A 41 -17.28 26.40 -27.71
C TRP A 41 -17.33 27.52 -28.74
N ALA A 42 -16.22 27.79 -29.45
CA ALA A 42 -16.14 28.82 -30.49
C ALA A 42 -17.12 28.60 -31.66
N ARG A 43 -17.50 27.30 -31.90
CA ARG A 43 -18.51 26.95 -32.91
C ARG A 43 -19.95 26.88 -32.37
N GLY A 44 -20.21 27.41 -31.19
CA GLY A 44 -21.54 27.43 -30.56
C GLY A 44 -22.04 26.08 -30.03
N ARG A 45 -21.23 25.04 -30.08
CA ARG A 45 -21.60 23.66 -29.64
C ARG A 45 -21.34 23.48 -28.14
N ARG A 46 -22.06 24.23 -27.29
CA ARG A 46 -21.79 24.35 -25.85
C ARG A 46 -21.81 23.03 -25.09
N LEU A 47 -22.77 22.13 -25.38
CA LEU A 47 -22.86 20.83 -24.70
C LEU A 47 -21.63 19.95 -24.96
N THR A 48 -21.23 19.83 -26.24
CA THR A 48 -20.04 19.02 -26.62
C THR A 48 -18.76 19.64 -26.08
N ALA A 49 -18.69 20.98 -25.97
CA ALA A 49 -17.57 21.67 -25.34
C ALA A 49 -17.50 21.33 -23.84
N ALA A 50 -18.63 21.40 -23.13
CA ALA A 50 -18.68 21.10 -21.70
C ALA A 50 -18.30 19.63 -21.41
N LEU A 51 -18.78 18.67 -22.21
CA LEU A 51 -18.44 17.26 -22.08
C LEU A 51 -16.93 17.00 -22.32
N ALA A 52 -16.35 17.67 -23.33
CA ALA A 52 -14.94 17.54 -23.62
C ALA A 52 -14.08 18.16 -22.49
N ALA A 53 -14.48 19.32 -21.96
CA ALA A 53 -13.79 19.94 -20.83
C ALA A 53 -13.86 19.07 -19.57
N ALA A 54 -15.04 18.50 -19.27
CA ALA A 54 -15.24 17.60 -18.14
C ALA A 54 -14.38 16.32 -18.29
N GLY A 55 -14.31 15.74 -19.50
CA GLY A 55 -13.46 14.59 -19.82
C GLY A 55 -11.97 14.89 -19.61
N GLY A 56 -11.49 15.99 -20.19
CA GLY A 56 -10.07 16.40 -20.08
C GLY A 56 -9.69 16.74 -18.62
N GLY A 57 -10.55 17.47 -17.91
CA GLY A 57 -10.38 17.76 -16.48
C GLY A 57 -10.44 16.51 -15.61
N GLY A 58 -11.32 15.56 -15.91
CA GLY A 58 -11.43 14.28 -15.23
C GLY A 58 -10.17 13.42 -15.35
N VAL A 59 -9.61 13.32 -16.57
CA VAL A 59 -8.34 12.62 -16.82
C VAL A 59 -7.19 13.27 -16.05
N ALA A 60 -7.05 14.60 -16.13
CA ALA A 60 -6.01 15.33 -15.41
C ALA A 60 -6.16 15.16 -13.88
N GLY A 61 -7.38 15.29 -13.37
CA GLY A 61 -7.68 15.11 -11.94
C GLY A 61 -7.36 13.69 -11.45
N SER A 62 -7.72 12.68 -12.25
CA SER A 62 -7.39 11.28 -11.95
C SER A 62 -5.88 11.06 -11.85
N ALA A 63 -5.12 11.58 -12.82
CA ALA A 63 -3.67 11.50 -12.81
C ALA A 63 -3.04 12.22 -11.61
N ALA A 64 -3.56 13.41 -11.28
CA ALA A 64 -3.10 14.18 -10.13
C ALA A 64 -3.34 13.42 -8.81
N LEU A 65 -4.53 12.82 -8.65
CA LEU A 65 -4.85 11.99 -7.48
C LEU A 65 -3.94 10.79 -7.38
N TYR A 66 -3.68 10.11 -8.48
CA TYR A 66 -2.75 8.98 -8.52
C TYR A 66 -1.34 9.41 -8.08
N GLY A 67 -0.81 10.48 -8.69
CA GLY A 67 0.50 11.03 -8.35
C GLY A 67 0.60 11.47 -6.89
N TYR A 68 -0.46 12.04 -6.35
CA TYR A 68 -0.55 12.40 -4.93
C TYR A 68 -0.59 11.15 -4.04
N ALA A 69 -1.45 10.17 -4.35
CA ALA A 69 -1.59 8.95 -3.56
C ALA A 69 -0.26 8.21 -3.42
N THR A 70 0.47 8.01 -4.53
CA THR A 70 1.72 7.27 -4.55
C THR A 70 2.91 8.02 -3.91
N ARG A 71 2.95 9.37 -3.99
CA ARG A 71 4.11 10.17 -3.51
C ARG A 71 3.92 10.82 -2.14
N VAL A 72 2.69 11.06 -1.74
CA VAL A 72 2.36 11.80 -0.50
C VAL A 72 1.33 11.06 0.33
N GLY A 73 0.22 10.70 -0.28
CA GLY A 73 -0.95 10.19 0.42
C GLY A 73 -0.67 8.95 1.24
N LYS A 74 0.07 7.98 0.67
CA LYS A 74 0.42 6.74 1.37
C LYS A 74 1.23 6.98 2.64
N PHE A 75 2.17 7.92 2.63
CA PHE A 75 2.99 8.23 3.81
C PHE A 75 2.15 8.87 4.92
N VAL A 76 1.33 9.86 4.57
CA VAL A 76 0.43 10.52 5.53
C VAL A 76 -0.55 9.53 6.16
N VAL A 77 -1.05 8.59 5.37
CA VAL A 77 -2.03 7.60 5.85
C VAL A 77 -1.34 6.54 6.70
N TRP A 78 -0.19 6.00 6.24
CA TRP A 78 0.53 4.98 6.98
C TRP A 78 1.16 5.50 8.27
N ASP A 79 1.59 6.77 8.32
CA ASP A 79 1.99 7.39 9.60
C ASP A 79 0.86 7.28 10.64
N ARG A 80 -0.39 7.60 10.26
CA ARG A 80 -1.55 7.48 11.15
C ARG A 80 -1.88 6.03 11.50
N VAL A 81 -1.80 5.11 10.53
CA VAL A 81 -2.06 3.69 10.77
C VAL A 81 -1.05 3.12 11.76
N LEU A 82 0.23 3.45 11.61
CA LEU A 82 1.28 3.01 12.54
C LEU A 82 1.13 3.65 13.92
N ASP A 83 0.67 4.90 14.01
CA ASP A 83 0.37 5.55 15.29
C ASP A 83 -0.86 4.88 15.97
N ASP A 84 -1.91 4.54 15.18
CA ASP A 84 -3.09 3.80 15.67
C ASP A 84 -2.71 2.40 16.19
N LEU A 85 -1.67 1.78 15.63
CA LEU A 85 -1.14 0.50 16.11
C LEU A 85 -0.44 0.60 17.47
N ARG A 86 -0.11 1.80 17.96
CA ARG A 86 0.50 2.05 19.28
C ARG A 86 1.72 1.18 19.54
N LEU A 87 2.71 1.28 18.64
CA LEU A 87 3.97 0.54 18.78
C LEU A 87 4.71 0.99 20.05
N ARG A 88 5.22 0.02 20.83
CA ARG A 88 5.98 0.28 22.07
C ARG A 88 7.46 0.58 21.80
N GLY A 89 7.92 0.24 20.57
CA GLY A 89 9.27 0.49 20.12
C GLY A 89 10.24 -0.68 20.27
N ASP A 90 9.78 -1.82 20.75
CA ASP A 90 10.55 -3.06 20.94
C ASP A 90 10.00 -4.25 20.12
N GLU A 91 8.99 -4.02 19.29
CA GLU A 91 8.35 -5.06 18.49
C GLU A 91 9.25 -5.59 17.38
N THR A 92 9.00 -6.83 17.00
CA THR A 92 9.41 -7.40 15.72
C THR A 92 8.23 -7.27 14.74
N LEU A 93 8.40 -6.43 13.71
CA LEU A 93 7.38 -6.15 12.70
C LEU A 93 7.73 -6.82 11.37
N LEU A 94 6.72 -7.39 10.71
CA LEU A 94 6.82 -7.93 9.34
C LEU A 94 5.99 -7.07 8.37
N ASP A 95 6.60 -6.67 7.25
CA ASP A 95 5.94 -5.99 6.13
C ASP A 95 5.86 -6.94 4.92
N LEU A 96 4.65 -7.34 4.54
CA LEU A 96 4.37 -8.25 3.42
C LEU A 96 4.23 -7.47 2.12
N GLY A 97 5.15 -7.69 1.19
CA GLY A 97 5.26 -6.92 -0.05
C GLY A 97 5.81 -5.53 0.25
N CYS A 98 6.96 -5.47 0.90
CA CYS A 98 7.54 -4.23 1.40
C CYS A 98 7.98 -3.26 0.29
N GLY A 99 8.15 -3.74 -0.95
CA GLY A 99 8.61 -2.95 -2.07
C GLY A 99 9.87 -2.15 -1.73
N ARG A 100 9.89 -0.87 -2.06
CA ARG A 100 11.01 0.04 -1.75
C ARG A 100 10.99 0.56 -0.29
N GLY A 101 10.18 -0.05 0.58
CA GLY A 101 10.23 0.16 2.02
C GLY A 101 9.37 1.29 2.58
N ALA A 102 8.36 1.80 1.86
CA ALA A 102 7.57 2.94 2.32
C ALA A 102 6.95 2.73 3.71
N VAL A 103 6.35 1.56 3.96
CA VAL A 103 5.73 1.21 5.24
C VAL A 103 6.77 0.62 6.19
N LEU A 104 7.63 -0.26 5.70
CA LEU A 104 8.72 -0.89 6.45
C LEU A 104 9.56 0.14 7.21
N LEU A 105 10.05 1.17 6.49
CA LEU A 105 10.95 2.17 7.07
C LEU A 105 10.20 3.16 7.97
N ALA A 106 8.95 3.49 7.65
CA ALA A 106 8.09 4.27 8.53
C ALA A 106 7.83 3.54 9.87
N ALA A 107 7.68 2.21 9.82
CA ALA A 107 7.60 1.37 11.01
C ALA A 107 8.93 1.32 11.76
N ALA A 108 10.06 1.10 11.07
CA ALA A 108 11.39 1.02 11.67
C ALA A 108 11.76 2.29 12.46
N LYS A 109 11.33 3.48 11.99
CA LYS A 109 11.48 4.76 12.74
C LYS A 109 10.77 4.77 14.09
N ARG A 110 9.78 3.90 14.30
CA ARG A 110 9.01 3.74 15.53
C ARG A 110 9.51 2.60 16.43
N LEU A 111 10.55 1.88 15.98
CA LEU A 111 11.08 0.69 16.65
C LEU A 111 12.55 0.88 17.10
N PRO A 112 12.85 1.82 18.02
CA PRO A 112 14.24 2.12 18.41
C PRO A 112 14.95 0.95 19.10
N ARG A 113 14.22 -0.02 19.65
CA ARG A 113 14.75 -1.25 20.29
C ARG A 113 14.24 -2.53 19.61
N GLY A 114 13.37 -2.39 18.59
CA GLY A 114 12.79 -3.46 17.81
C GLY A 114 13.46 -3.61 16.45
N ARG A 115 12.81 -4.34 15.56
CA ARG A 115 13.25 -4.53 14.18
C ARG A 115 12.08 -4.61 13.22
N ALA A 116 12.31 -4.19 11.98
CA ALA A 116 11.35 -4.31 10.88
C ALA A 116 11.92 -5.24 9.81
N ILE A 117 11.19 -6.27 9.46
CA ILE A 117 11.57 -7.25 8.46
C ILE A 117 10.60 -7.09 7.28
N GLY A 118 11.13 -6.89 6.08
CA GLY A 118 10.36 -6.80 4.85
C GLY A 118 10.53 -8.06 4.00
N VAL A 119 9.43 -8.57 3.44
CA VAL A 119 9.47 -9.63 2.43
C VAL A 119 8.87 -9.13 1.13
N ASP A 120 9.49 -9.48 0.00
CA ASP A 120 8.99 -9.17 -1.33
C ASP A 120 9.53 -10.19 -2.34
N LEU A 121 8.83 -10.39 -3.46
CA LEU A 121 9.30 -11.15 -4.61
C LEU A 121 10.02 -10.28 -5.65
N TRP A 122 10.08 -8.97 -5.39
CA TRP A 122 10.73 -7.95 -6.25
C TRP A 122 10.17 -7.95 -7.67
N ARG A 123 8.88 -8.21 -7.76
CA ARG A 123 8.18 -8.12 -9.04
C ARG A 123 8.12 -6.66 -9.45
N ALA A 124 8.03 -6.45 -10.74
CA ALA A 124 8.06 -5.10 -11.26
C ALA A 124 6.66 -4.43 -11.23
N ASP A 125 5.92 -4.61 -10.14
CA ASP A 125 4.67 -3.94 -9.78
C ASP A 125 4.89 -2.57 -9.10
N GLN A 126 6.15 -2.23 -8.79
CA GLN A 126 6.60 -0.93 -8.34
C GLN A 126 7.86 -0.52 -9.11
N THR A 127 7.98 0.75 -9.48
CA THR A 127 9.14 1.25 -10.25
C THR A 127 10.44 1.11 -9.47
N GLY A 128 11.39 0.36 -10.05
CA GLY A 128 12.73 0.14 -9.47
C GLY A 128 12.73 -0.66 -8.18
N ASN A 129 11.74 -1.55 -8.01
CA ASN A 129 11.64 -2.44 -6.86
C ASN A 129 12.80 -3.44 -6.81
N SER A 130 13.55 -3.44 -5.69
CA SER A 130 14.67 -4.36 -5.45
C SER A 130 15.09 -4.34 -3.98
N PRO A 131 15.76 -5.41 -3.48
CA PRO A 131 16.35 -5.41 -2.13
C PRO A 131 17.31 -4.24 -1.91
N SER A 132 18.17 -3.98 -2.88
CA SER A 132 19.18 -2.90 -2.80
C SER A 132 18.52 -1.52 -2.72
N ALA A 133 17.43 -1.28 -3.43
CA ALA A 133 16.70 -0.02 -3.36
C ALA A 133 16.09 0.20 -1.97
N THR A 134 15.55 -0.86 -1.36
CA THR A 134 14.98 -0.80 0.00
C THR A 134 16.06 -0.53 1.04
N LEU A 135 17.21 -1.21 0.95
CA LEU A 135 18.33 -1.02 1.87
C LEU A 135 18.97 0.36 1.69
N ALA A 136 19.09 0.88 0.46
CA ALA A 136 19.53 2.24 0.20
C ALA A 136 18.61 3.28 0.86
N ASN A 137 17.28 3.09 0.74
CA ASN A 137 16.31 3.92 1.43
C ASN A 137 16.44 3.81 2.96
N ALA A 138 16.68 2.60 3.50
CA ALA A 138 16.87 2.41 4.94
C ALA A 138 18.09 3.20 5.46
N ALA A 139 19.17 3.27 4.69
CA ALA A 139 20.35 4.09 5.01
C ALA A 139 20.00 5.58 4.99
N LEU A 140 19.33 6.08 3.95
CA LEU A 140 18.89 7.48 3.84
C LEU A 140 17.93 7.90 4.97
N GLU A 141 17.12 6.96 5.46
CA GLU A 141 16.16 7.19 6.55
C GLU A 141 16.77 6.96 7.95
N ASN A 142 18.07 6.61 8.05
CA ASN A 142 18.80 6.32 9.29
C ASN A 142 18.17 5.20 10.14
N VAL A 143 17.76 4.11 9.48
CA VAL A 143 17.14 2.93 10.13
C VAL A 143 17.74 1.61 9.65
N ALA A 144 18.86 1.64 8.93
CA ALA A 144 19.49 0.45 8.34
C ALA A 144 19.91 -0.60 9.39
N ASP A 145 20.21 -0.16 10.61
CA ASP A 145 20.61 -1.01 11.75
C ASP A 145 19.49 -1.92 12.27
N ARG A 146 18.22 -1.63 11.93
CA ARG A 146 17.03 -2.34 12.43
C ARG A 146 16.10 -2.81 11.33
N VAL A 147 16.54 -2.73 10.07
CA VAL A 147 15.79 -3.19 8.90
C VAL A 147 16.47 -4.38 8.26
N GLU A 148 15.69 -5.41 7.99
CA GLU A 148 16.10 -6.57 7.22
C GLU A 148 15.12 -6.76 6.05
N VAL A 149 15.63 -7.17 4.87
CA VAL A 149 14.79 -7.52 3.73
C VAL A 149 15.12 -8.93 3.24
N ARG A 150 14.09 -9.69 2.90
CA ARG A 150 14.21 -11.07 2.37
C ARG A 150 13.39 -11.23 1.11
N THR A 151 13.96 -11.95 0.14
CA THR A 151 13.19 -12.44 -1.00
C THR A 151 12.37 -13.62 -0.55
N ALA A 152 11.04 -13.47 -0.46
CA ALA A 152 10.15 -14.53 -0.04
C ALA A 152 8.75 -14.37 -0.61
N ASP A 153 8.06 -15.49 -0.82
CA ASP A 153 6.65 -15.51 -1.18
C ASP A 153 5.80 -15.39 0.09
N MET A 154 4.92 -14.40 0.12
CA MET A 154 4.03 -14.19 1.26
C MET A 154 2.96 -15.30 1.42
N THR A 155 2.84 -16.20 0.45
CA THR A 155 1.99 -17.40 0.55
C THR A 155 2.68 -18.58 1.22
N ALA A 156 4.01 -18.50 1.46
CA ALA A 156 4.82 -19.51 2.11
C ALA A 156 6.00 -18.84 2.85
N LEU A 157 5.70 -18.18 3.97
CA LEU A 157 6.68 -17.36 4.69
C LEU A 157 7.76 -18.23 5.38
N PRO A 158 9.06 -17.89 5.21
CA PRO A 158 10.16 -18.63 5.80
C PRO A 158 10.40 -18.26 7.28
N PHE A 159 9.32 -18.18 8.04
CA PHE A 159 9.35 -17.83 9.47
C PHE A 159 8.56 -18.84 10.29
N ALA A 160 8.98 -19.05 11.52
CA ALA A 160 8.26 -19.90 12.47
C ALA A 160 6.92 -19.24 12.87
N ASP A 161 6.02 -20.07 13.40
CA ASP A 161 4.75 -19.60 13.97
C ASP A 161 5.01 -18.59 15.10
N ALA A 162 4.12 -17.64 15.25
CA ALA A 162 4.18 -16.66 16.32
C ALA A 162 5.54 -15.92 16.47
N SER A 163 6.18 -15.56 15.34
CA SER A 163 7.48 -14.88 15.30
C SER A 163 7.39 -13.36 15.40
N PHE A 164 6.23 -12.78 15.06
CA PHE A 164 6.07 -11.34 14.92
C PHE A 164 5.02 -10.77 15.85
N ASP A 165 5.28 -9.58 16.38
CA ASP A 165 4.35 -8.82 17.21
C ASP A 165 3.36 -8.02 16.35
N VAL A 166 3.80 -7.63 15.14
CA VAL A 166 3.00 -6.84 14.19
C VAL A 166 3.24 -7.36 12.78
N VAL A 167 2.16 -7.50 12.01
CA VAL A 167 2.22 -7.78 10.57
C VAL A 167 1.48 -6.67 9.82
N VAL A 168 2.14 -6.07 8.84
CA VAL A 168 1.55 -5.06 7.96
C VAL A 168 1.65 -5.49 6.50
N SER A 169 0.80 -4.93 5.66
CA SER A 169 0.90 -5.05 4.20
C SER A 169 0.24 -3.84 3.55
N SER A 170 0.86 -3.30 2.51
CA SER A 170 0.35 -2.15 1.76
C SER A 170 0.38 -2.41 0.27
N LEU A 171 -0.80 -2.51 -0.37
CA LEU A 171 -0.93 -2.62 -1.83
C LEU A 171 -0.17 -3.81 -2.43
N ALA A 172 -0.13 -4.93 -1.72
CA ALA A 172 0.69 -6.08 -2.13
C ALA A 172 -0.14 -7.35 -2.37
N ILE A 173 -1.06 -7.69 -1.47
CA ILE A 173 -1.79 -8.98 -1.54
C ILE A 173 -2.69 -9.05 -2.77
N HIS A 174 -3.24 -7.93 -3.25
CA HIS A 174 -4.07 -7.91 -4.45
C HIS A 174 -3.32 -8.33 -5.73
N ASN A 175 -1.99 -8.23 -5.75
CA ASN A 175 -1.15 -8.67 -6.87
C ASN A 175 -1.08 -10.20 -7.01
N ILE A 176 -1.51 -10.96 -5.99
CA ILE A 176 -1.65 -12.40 -6.07
C ILE A 176 -2.87 -12.73 -6.93
N ARG A 177 -2.62 -13.38 -8.08
CA ARG A 177 -3.63 -13.60 -9.12
C ARG A 177 -4.84 -14.39 -8.65
N THR A 178 -4.62 -15.43 -7.83
CA THR A 178 -5.69 -16.36 -7.43
C THR A 178 -6.31 -15.98 -6.08
N PRO A 179 -7.64 -16.10 -5.93
CA PRO A 179 -8.28 -15.93 -4.61
C PRO A 179 -7.71 -16.88 -3.54
N GLY A 180 -7.37 -18.12 -3.94
CA GLY A 180 -6.71 -19.10 -3.06
C GLY A 180 -5.37 -18.60 -2.53
N GLY A 181 -4.53 -18.04 -3.40
CA GLY A 181 -3.24 -17.47 -3.00
C GLY A 181 -3.39 -16.28 -2.05
N ARG A 182 -4.37 -15.38 -2.29
CA ARG A 182 -4.64 -14.26 -1.36
C ARG A 182 -5.10 -14.75 0.01
N ARG A 183 -5.93 -15.80 0.06
CA ARG A 183 -6.32 -16.45 1.32
C ARG A 183 -5.13 -17.11 2.02
N GLN A 184 -4.23 -17.73 1.25
CA GLN A 184 -3.02 -18.34 1.79
C GLN A 184 -2.07 -17.29 2.38
N ALA A 185 -1.87 -16.15 1.71
CA ALA A 185 -1.07 -15.04 2.23
C ALA A 185 -1.64 -14.51 3.56
N LEU A 186 -2.97 -14.38 3.69
CA LEU A 186 -3.59 -14.02 4.96
C LEU A 186 -3.38 -15.11 6.02
N SER A 187 -3.46 -16.39 5.64
CA SER A 187 -3.23 -17.51 6.58
C SER A 187 -1.79 -17.50 7.11
N GLU A 188 -0.81 -17.23 6.26
CA GLU A 188 0.58 -17.08 6.64
C GLU A 188 0.80 -15.87 7.56
N ALA A 189 0.19 -14.71 7.24
CA ALA A 189 0.21 -13.53 8.10
C ALA A 189 -0.33 -13.84 9.51
N VAL A 190 -1.43 -14.60 9.58
CA VAL A 190 -2.02 -15.06 10.85
C VAL A 190 -1.12 -16.06 11.56
N ARG A 191 -0.50 -17.00 10.84
CA ARG A 191 0.39 -18.04 11.40
C ARG A 191 1.59 -17.41 12.09
N VAL A 192 2.29 -16.52 11.39
CA VAL A 192 3.52 -15.90 11.90
C VAL A 192 3.27 -14.84 12.98
N LEU A 193 2.05 -14.33 13.11
CA LEU A 193 1.69 -13.35 14.12
C LEU A 193 1.50 -14.02 15.48
N ARG A 194 2.08 -13.45 16.54
CA ARG A 194 1.93 -13.90 17.92
C ARG A 194 0.50 -13.75 18.42
N PRO A 195 0.04 -14.55 19.38
CA PRO A 195 -1.14 -14.24 20.19
C PRO A 195 -1.02 -12.82 20.78
N GLY A 196 -2.08 -12.02 20.69
CA GLY A 196 -2.05 -10.61 21.06
C GLY A 196 -1.39 -9.68 20.04
N GLY A 197 -0.79 -10.22 18.99
CA GLY A 197 -0.17 -9.47 17.92
C GLY A 197 -1.19 -8.71 17.05
N ARG A 198 -0.72 -7.67 16.37
CA ARG A 198 -1.55 -6.71 15.60
C ARG A 198 -1.33 -6.86 14.11
N LEU A 199 -2.44 -6.83 13.36
CA LEU A 199 -2.46 -6.92 11.90
C LEU A 199 -2.98 -5.61 11.30
N ALA A 200 -2.34 -5.11 10.23
CA ALA A 200 -2.86 -4.01 9.42
C ALA A 200 -2.59 -4.27 7.93
N ILE A 201 -3.65 -4.52 7.16
CA ILE A 201 -3.58 -4.76 5.71
C ILE A 201 -4.36 -3.67 5.00
N ALA A 202 -3.67 -2.85 4.20
CA ALA A 202 -4.26 -1.84 3.34
C ALA A 202 -4.16 -2.28 1.88
N ASP A 203 -5.30 -2.43 1.20
CA ASP A 203 -5.29 -2.91 -0.18
C ASP A 203 -6.46 -2.35 -1.00
N LEU A 204 -6.36 -2.48 -2.33
CA LEU A 204 -7.39 -2.04 -3.29
C LEU A 204 -8.57 -3.00 -3.33
N TRP A 205 -8.28 -4.32 -3.29
CA TRP A 205 -9.28 -5.38 -3.40
C TRP A 205 -9.06 -6.48 -2.35
N GLY A 206 -10.09 -7.30 -2.12
CA GLY A 206 -10.01 -8.47 -1.24
C GLY A 206 -10.08 -8.17 0.26
N THR A 207 -10.01 -6.91 0.67
CA THR A 207 -9.94 -6.53 2.09
C THR A 207 -11.20 -6.91 2.88
N ARG A 208 -12.38 -6.93 2.23
CA ARG A 208 -13.60 -7.40 2.88
C ARG A 208 -13.53 -8.90 3.19
N GLU A 209 -13.07 -9.71 2.22
CA GLU A 209 -12.86 -11.14 2.40
C GLU A 209 -11.86 -11.41 3.54
N HIS A 210 -10.78 -10.63 3.62
CA HIS A 210 -9.82 -10.71 4.73
C HIS A 210 -10.46 -10.43 6.07
N ALA A 211 -11.26 -9.38 6.19
CA ALA A 211 -11.97 -9.03 7.42
C ALA A 211 -12.95 -10.14 7.83
N ASP A 212 -13.72 -10.67 6.89
CA ASP A 212 -14.72 -11.71 7.17
C ASP A 212 -14.03 -13.02 7.58
N ARG A 213 -12.90 -13.38 6.95
CA ARG A 213 -12.11 -14.56 7.35
C ARG A 213 -11.51 -14.41 8.76
N LEU A 214 -11.00 -13.24 9.13
CA LEU A 214 -10.50 -13.00 10.49
C LEU A 214 -11.63 -13.12 11.52
N ARG A 215 -12.84 -12.62 11.21
CA ARG A 215 -14.02 -12.79 12.08
C ARG A 215 -14.41 -14.27 12.23
N ALA A 216 -14.38 -15.03 11.12
CA ALA A 216 -14.65 -16.47 11.14
C ALA A 216 -13.62 -17.26 11.98
N LEU A 217 -12.37 -16.74 12.11
CA LEU A 217 -11.35 -17.26 13.02
C LEU A 217 -11.53 -16.82 14.49
N GLY A 218 -12.64 -16.17 14.83
CA GLY A 218 -12.96 -15.73 16.19
C GLY A 218 -12.31 -14.41 16.62
N TRP A 219 -11.70 -13.65 15.68
CA TRP A 219 -11.11 -12.36 16.02
C TRP A 219 -12.22 -11.32 16.25
N ARG A 220 -12.30 -10.71 17.44
CA ARG A 220 -13.40 -9.80 17.80
C ARG A 220 -13.17 -8.33 17.44
N ASN A 221 -11.92 -7.90 17.32
CA ASN A 221 -11.53 -6.49 17.07
C ASN A 221 -11.24 -6.20 15.61
N VAL A 222 -11.89 -6.89 14.67
CA VAL A 222 -11.68 -6.70 13.25
C VAL A 222 -12.37 -5.42 12.78
N ARG A 223 -11.60 -4.44 12.39
CA ARG A 223 -12.07 -3.18 11.79
C ARG A 223 -11.79 -3.19 10.30
N HIS A 224 -12.74 -2.73 9.50
CA HIS A 224 -12.60 -2.56 8.06
C HIS A 224 -13.10 -1.16 7.68
N ARG A 225 -12.22 -0.32 7.12
CA ARG A 225 -12.54 1.07 6.79
C ARG A 225 -11.90 1.52 5.49
N ASN A 226 -12.49 2.51 4.83
CA ASN A 226 -11.88 3.22 3.70
C ASN A 226 -10.81 4.19 4.23
N LEU A 227 -9.70 4.31 3.52
CA LEU A 227 -8.60 5.21 3.88
C LEU A 227 -8.76 6.64 3.35
N GLY A 228 -9.84 6.89 2.59
CA GLY A 228 -10.19 8.20 2.07
C GLY A 228 -9.39 8.63 0.85
N TRP A 229 -9.61 9.86 0.41
CA TRP A 229 -9.12 10.40 -0.86
C TRP A 229 -7.59 10.40 -1.01
N ARG A 230 -6.86 10.40 0.11
CA ARG A 230 -5.39 10.33 0.11
C ARG A 230 -4.84 9.01 -0.42
N MET A 231 -5.67 7.98 -0.43
CA MET A 231 -5.34 6.64 -0.94
C MET A 231 -6.27 6.25 -2.10
N TRP A 232 -6.68 7.23 -2.92
CA TRP A 232 -7.38 7.02 -4.18
C TRP A 232 -6.37 6.98 -5.33
N TYR A 233 -6.17 5.81 -5.90
CA TYR A 233 -5.26 5.61 -7.02
C TYR A 233 -5.96 5.92 -8.35
N GLY A 234 -6.25 7.22 -8.58
CA GLY A 234 -6.92 7.74 -9.77
C GLY A 234 -8.38 8.16 -9.55
N GLY A 235 -8.99 7.86 -8.40
CA GLY A 235 -10.36 8.28 -8.07
C GLY A 235 -11.03 7.42 -7.00
N PRO A 236 -12.27 7.74 -6.62
CA PRO A 236 -13.00 7.03 -5.56
C PRO A 236 -13.31 5.56 -5.91
N TRP A 237 -13.31 5.22 -7.20
CA TRP A 237 -13.50 3.86 -7.70
C TRP A 237 -12.27 2.96 -7.52
N VAL A 238 -11.08 3.53 -7.30
CA VAL A 238 -9.85 2.81 -6.96
C VAL A 238 -9.40 3.27 -5.57
N SER A 239 -10.23 2.96 -4.57
CA SER A 239 -10.00 3.37 -3.19
C SER A 239 -9.38 2.24 -2.37
N THR A 240 -8.33 2.57 -1.62
CA THR A 240 -7.70 1.64 -0.68
C THR A 240 -8.53 1.51 0.59
N ARG A 241 -8.66 0.28 1.06
CA ARG A 241 -9.34 -0.05 2.33
C ARG A 241 -8.36 -0.71 3.28
N LEU A 242 -8.52 -0.46 4.57
CA LEU A 242 -7.70 -0.98 5.64
C LEU A 242 -8.49 -2.01 6.46
N VAL A 243 -7.88 -3.16 6.69
CA VAL A 243 -8.29 -4.11 7.73
C VAL A 243 -7.28 -4.03 8.86
N THR A 244 -7.75 -3.82 10.08
CA THR A 244 -6.94 -3.94 11.30
C THR A 244 -7.57 -4.94 12.23
N ALA A 245 -6.74 -5.73 12.91
CA ALA A 245 -7.20 -6.73 13.86
C ALA A 245 -6.12 -7.03 14.89
N THR A 246 -6.52 -7.58 16.02
CA THR A 246 -5.62 -8.14 17.03
C THR A 246 -5.87 -9.63 17.14
N LYS A 247 -4.84 -10.44 17.03
CA LYS A 247 -4.93 -11.90 17.19
C LYS A 247 -5.35 -12.22 18.63
N PRO A 248 -6.35 -13.07 18.84
CA PRO A 248 -6.72 -13.48 20.20
C PRO A 248 -5.50 -13.98 20.98
N GLY A 249 -5.42 -13.61 22.26
CA GLY A 249 -4.46 -14.21 23.18
C GLY A 249 -4.74 -15.70 23.37
N VAL A 250 -3.75 -16.45 23.79
CA VAL A 250 -3.99 -17.81 24.27
C VAL A 250 -4.86 -17.64 25.50
N SER A 251 -6.14 -18.07 25.43
CA SER A 251 -6.96 -18.19 26.63
C SER A 251 -6.24 -19.18 27.54
N ALA A 252 -5.83 -18.76 28.73
CA ALA A 252 -5.46 -19.73 29.74
C ALA A 252 -6.69 -20.64 29.90
N ALA A 253 -6.58 -21.85 29.36
CA ALA A 253 -7.57 -22.88 29.66
C ALA A 253 -7.51 -23.09 31.17
N GLY A 254 -8.59 -22.65 31.85
CA GLY A 254 -8.82 -22.95 33.24
C GLY A 254 -9.11 -24.43 33.45
#